data_6f93a3ccb51f9ac1aaf03c4a2f0bb189
#
_entry.id   6f93a3ccb51f9ac1aaf03c4a2f0bb189
#
_cell.length_a   1.000
_cell.length_b   1.000
_cell.length_c   1.000
_cell.angle_alpha   90.00
_cell.angle_beta   90.00
_cell.angle_gamma   90.00
#
_symmetry.space_group_name_H-M   'P 1'
#
loop_
_entity.id
_entity.type
_entity.pdbx_description
1 polymer ?
#
loop_
_entity_poly.entity_id
_entity_poly.type
_entity_poly.pdbx_seq_one_letter_code
_entity_poly.pdbx_strand_id
1 'polypeptide(L)'
;DKVINKLAKDSIDYSYPLSVKGLRIKDEDDSGNKYNKTIYYMEDKVLIDNSLVTILSEESKYVGIVVRYIVDNIPYNVNHLSLNASIIAKQYNCDKSHISKAIKRLVELDVIGRLCDKIPNNILPKNTYVINHNYLYRGSIRKLRKDILEQRQRENESKD
;
A
#
# COMPACT_ATOMS: atom_id res chain seq x y z
N ASP A 1 -26.06 -13.91 -9.14
CA ASP A 1 -26.07 -12.61 -9.82
C ASP A 1 -27.40 -11.87 -9.74
N LYS A 2 -28.53 -12.52 -10.04
CA LYS A 2 -29.86 -11.88 -9.94
C LYS A 2 -30.26 -11.52 -8.50
N VAL A 3 -29.84 -12.31 -7.51
CA VAL A 3 -30.09 -12.05 -6.09
C VAL A 3 -29.26 -10.87 -5.59
N ILE A 4 -27.99 -10.82 -5.97
CA ILE A 4 -27.10 -9.71 -5.61
C ILE A 4 -27.60 -8.40 -6.23
N ASN A 5 -28.02 -8.42 -7.48
CA ASN A 5 -28.57 -7.24 -8.16
C ASN A 5 -29.92 -6.78 -7.57
N LYS A 6 -30.69 -7.67 -6.97
CA LYS A 6 -31.93 -7.30 -6.30
C LYS A 6 -31.68 -6.65 -4.94
N LEU A 7 -30.68 -7.15 -4.19
CA LEU A 7 -30.26 -6.57 -2.91
C LEU A 7 -29.55 -5.21 -3.11
N ALA A 8 -28.80 -5.05 -4.21
CA ALA A 8 -28.12 -3.83 -4.54
C ALA A 8 -29.06 -2.64 -4.83
N LYS A 9 -30.26 -2.90 -5.32
CA LYS A 9 -31.23 -1.83 -5.61
C LYS A 9 -31.77 -1.12 -4.37
N ASP A 10 -31.64 -1.73 -3.21
CA ASP A 10 -32.30 -1.22 -2.01
C ASP A 10 -31.37 -0.41 -1.08
N SER A 11 -30.04 -0.51 -1.19
CA SER A 11 -29.12 0.23 -0.30
C SER A 11 -27.67 0.43 -0.76
N ILE A 12 -27.08 -0.48 -1.52
CA ILE A 12 -25.68 -0.40 -1.95
C ILE A 12 -25.56 -0.90 -3.38
N ASP A 13 -24.79 -0.20 -4.22
CA ASP A 13 -24.48 -0.65 -5.58
C ASP A 13 -23.38 -1.71 -5.55
N TYR A 14 -23.77 -2.98 -5.70
CA TYR A 14 -22.85 -4.11 -5.81
C TYR A 14 -22.45 -4.46 -7.25
N SER A 15 -22.93 -3.70 -8.24
CA SER A 15 -22.74 -4.05 -9.64
C SER A 15 -21.29 -3.99 -10.09
N TYR A 16 -20.47 -3.19 -9.42
CA TYR A 16 -19.04 -3.08 -9.71
C TYR A 16 -18.21 -3.04 -8.43
N PRO A 17 -17.04 -3.70 -8.40
CA PRO A 17 -16.04 -3.43 -7.36
C PRO A 17 -15.70 -1.94 -7.34
N LEU A 18 -15.58 -1.38 -6.15
CA LEU A 18 -15.37 0.05 -5.88
C LEU A 18 -14.24 0.73 -6.67
N SER A 19 -13.42 -0.01 -7.37
CA SER A 19 -12.19 0.50 -7.99
C SER A 19 -12.00 0.09 -9.45
N VAL A 20 -12.99 -0.56 -10.03
CA VAL A 20 -12.91 -0.93 -11.45
C VAL A 20 -13.52 0.16 -12.30
N LYS A 21 -12.71 0.73 -13.19
CA LYS A 21 -13.13 1.70 -14.20
C LYS A 21 -13.00 1.11 -15.58
N GLY A 22 -13.91 1.46 -16.48
CA GLY A 22 -13.83 1.14 -17.89
C GLY A 22 -13.33 2.31 -18.70
N LEU A 23 -12.31 2.09 -19.51
CA LEU A 23 -11.83 3.05 -20.51
C LEU A 23 -12.14 2.52 -21.91
N ARG A 24 -12.92 3.27 -22.69
CA ARG A 24 -13.12 2.98 -24.11
C ARG A 24 -11.93 3.45 -24.90
N ILE A 25 -11.32 2.54 -25.63
CA ILE A 25 -10.24 2.82 -26.56
C ILE A 25 -10.62 2.35 -27.98
N LYS A 26 -10.02 2.98 -28.98
CA LYS A 26 -10.05 2.48 -30.35
C LYS A 26 -8.83 1.59 -30.53
N ASP A 27 -9.06 0.39 -31.04
CA ASP A 27 -8.02 -0.57 -31.35
C ASP A 27 -8.16 -1.02 -32.83
N GLU A 28 -7.15 -1.67 -33.34
CA GLU A 28 -7.10 -2.12 -34.74
C GLU A 28 -6.72 -3.60 -34.76
N ASP A 29 -7.42 -4.39 -35.58
CA ASP A 29 -7.11 -5.80 -35.77
C ASP A 29 -5.97 -6.00 -36.75
N ASP A 30 -5.50 -7.23 -36.89
CA ASP A 30 -4.40 -7.59 -37.83
C ASP A 30 -4.72 -7.30 -39.27
N SER A 31 -5.99 -7.09 -39.62
CA SER A 31 -6.50 -6.74 -40.94
C SER A 31 -6.69 -5.25 -41.18
N GLY A 32 -6.37 -4.42 -40.18
CA GLY A 32 -6.51 -2.96 -40.21
C GLY A 32 -7.92 -2.45 -39.93
N ASN A 33 -8.85 -3.29 -39.48
CA ASN A 33 -10.19 -2.87 -39.09
C ASN A 33 -10.18 -2.26 -37.68
N LYS A 34 -10.73 -1.04 -37.57
CA LYS A 34 -10.84 -0.33 -36.30
C LYS A 34 -12.08 -0.76 -35.56
N TYR A 35 -11.92 -1.06 -34.27
CA TYR A 35 -13.00 -1.42 -33.37
C TYR A 35 -12.88 -0.72 -32.02
N ASN A 36 -13.99 -0.65 -31.29
CA ASN A 36 -14.01 -0.11 -29.94
C ASN A 36 -13.80 -1.24 -28.94
N LYS A 37 -12.85 -1.06 -28.04
CA LYS A 37 -12.52 -1.99 -26.95
C LYS A 37 -12.68 -1.29 -25.61
N THR A 38 -13.26 -1.95 -24.66
CA THR A 38 -13.28 -1.46 -23.29
C THR A 38 -12.21 -2.18 -22.48
N ILE A 39 -11.28 -1.41 -21.93
CA ILE A 39 -10.28 -1.90 -20.98
C ILE A 39 -10.78 -1.58 -19.59
N TYR A 40 -10.85 -2.58 -18.72
CA TYR A 40 -11.13 -2.39 -17.31
C TYR A 40 -9.83 -2.30 -16.54
N TYR A 41 -9.74 -1.32 -15.66
CA TYR A 41 -8.59 -1.12 -14.78
C TYR A 41 -9.04 -0.80 -13.36
N MET A 42 -8.22 -1.14 -12.40
CA MET A 42 -8.46 -0.76 -11.01
C MET A 42 -7.85 0.63 -10.74
N GLU A 43 -8.57 1.43 -9.98
CA GLU A 43 -7.99 2.66 -9.45
C GLU A 43 -6.76 2.36 -8.59
N ASP A 44 -5.88 3.34 -8.51
CA ASP A 44 -4.74 3.31 -7.59
C ASP A 44 -5.23 3.17 -6.14
N LYS A 45 -4.91 2.04 -5.53
CA LYS A 45 -5.30 1.72 -4.15
C LYS A 45 -4.13 1.15 -3.36
N VAL A 46 -4.25 1.30 -2.06
CA VAL A 46 -3.36 0.60 -1.14
C VAL A 46 -3.86 -0.82 -0.95
N LEU A 47 -2.98 -1.79 -1.19
CA LEU A 47 -3.23 -3.19 -0.89
C LEU A 47 -2.85 -3.46 0.57
N ILE A 48 -3.76 -4.07 1.31
CA ILE A 48 -3.59 -4.42 2.72
C ILE A 48 -3.77 -5.92 2.86
N ASP A 49 -2.78 -6.59 3.44
CA ASP A 49 -2.87 -8.01 3.73
C ASP A 49 -3.77 -8.28 4.94
N ASN A 50 -4.51 -9.39 4.90
CA ASN A 50 -5.41 -9.78 5.99
C ASN A 50 -4.69 -9.97 7.32
N SER A 51 -3.44 -10.40 7.32
CA SER A 51 -2.64 -10.56 8.53
C SER A 51 -2.42 -9.24 9.27
N LEU A 52 -2.30 -8.12 8.55
CA LEU A 52 -2.22 -6.81 9.17
C LEU A 52 -3.51 -6.44 9.92
N VAL A 53 -4.67 -6.76 9.35
CA VAL A 53 -5.96 -6.53 10.01
C VAL A 53 -6.04 -7.29 11.33
N THR A 54 -5.57 -8.55 11.35
CA THR A 54 -5.49 -9.37 12.56
C THR A 54 -4.56 -8.73 13.60
N ILE A 55 -3.38 -8.31 13.21
CA ILE A 55 -2.43 -7.61 14.10
C ILE A 55 -3.09 -6.37 14.71
N LEU A 56 -3.72 -5.52 13.90
CA LEU A 56 -4.35 -4.29 14.35
C LEU A 56 -5.49 -4.53 15.33
N SER A 57 -6.20 -5.66 15.23
CA SER A 57 -7.28 -6.01 16.17
C SER A 57 -6.79 -6.30 17.58
N GLU A 58 -5.52 -6.66 17.75
CA GLU A 58 -4.88 -7.03 19.02
C GLU A 58 -4.04 -5.89 19.63
N GLU A 59 -3.73 -4.86 18.83
CA GLU A 59 -2.88 -3.73 19.24
C GLU A 59 -3.69 -2.53 19.72
N SER A 60 -2.99 -1.54 20.28
CA SER A 60 -3.62 -0.30 20.72
C SER A 60 -4.18 0.51 19.54
N LYS A 61 -5.15 1.36 19.81
CA LYS A 61 -5.71 2.28 18.82
C LYS A 61 -4.67 3.19 18.16
N TYR A 62 -3.58 3.49 18.84
CA TYR A 62 -2.51 4.36 18.31
C TYR A 62 -1.70 3.68 17.21
N VAL A 63 -1.53 2.36 17.30
CA VAL A 63 -0.95 1.56 16.22
C VAL A 63 -1.85 1.66 14.98
N GLY A 64 -3.14 1.55 15.12
CA GLY A 64 -4.11 1.74 14.04
C GLY A 64 -4.06 3.16 13.45
N ILE A 65 -3.87 4.19 14.26
CA ILE A 65 -3.71 5.58 13.81
C ILE A 65 -2.47 5.72 12.92
N VAL A 66 -1.33 5.18 13.33
CA VAL A 66 -0.10 5.23 12.52
C VAL A 66 -0.25 4.46 11.22
N VAL A 67 -0.86 3.29 11.24
CA VAL A 67 -1.14 2.53 9.99
C VAL A 67 -2.08 3.31 9.08
N ARG A 68 -3.10 3.98 9.59
CA ARG A 68 -3.96 4.85 8.79
C ARG A 68 -3.18 5.98 8.16
N TYR A 69 -2.28 6.63 8.90
CA TYR A 69 -1.40 7.66 8.33
C TYR A 69 -0.54 7.10 7.20
N ILE A 70 0.00 5.88 7.36
CA ILE A 70 0.77 5.22 6.32
C ILE A 70 -0.08 4.97 5.08
N VAL A 71 -1.27 4.41 5.24
CA VAL A 71 -2.21 4.14 4.13
C VAL A 71 -2.55 5.42 3.35
N ASP A 72 -2.78 6.51 4.06
CA ASP A 72 -3.16 7.80 3.45
C ASP A 72 -1.99 8.49 2.74
N ASN A 73 -0.74 8.19 3.11
CA ASN A 73 0.44 8.92 2.63
C ASN A 73 1.47 8.07 1.88
N ILE A 74 1.33 6.75 1.82
CA ILE A 74 2.29 5.89 1.13
C ILE A 74 2.36 6.23 -0.36
N PRO A 75 3.57 6.50 -0.90
CA PRO A 75 3.72 6.85 -2.31
C PRO A 75 3.47 5.66 -3.24
N TYR A 76 3.11 5.95 -4.48
CA TYR A 76 2.94 4.95 -5.51
C TYR A 76 4.28 4.31 -5.93
N ASN A 77 4.33 2.99 -5.96
CA ASN A 77 5.55 2.21 -6.28
C ASN A 77 6.76 2.48 -5.39
N VAL A 78 6.57 3.04 -4.21
CA VAL A 78 7.62 3.34 -3.24
C VAL A 78 7.26 2.71 -1.91
N ASN A 79 8.21 2.08 -1.26
CA ASN A 79 7.99 1.38 0.01
C ASN A 79 8.61 2.10 1.22
N HIS A 80 8.94 3.36 1.10
CA HIS A 80 9.46 4.14 2.22
C HIS A 80 8.64 5.41 2.44
N LEU A 81 8.57 5.83 3.68
CA LEU A 81 7.78 6.98 4.12
C LEU A 81 8.41 7.61 5.35
N SER A 82 8.38 8.92 5.44
CA SER A 82 8.76 9.62 6.66
C SER A 82 7.61 9.59 7.68
N LEU A 83 7.90 9.13 8.89
CA LEU A 83 6.95 9.09 10.00
C LEU A 83 7.43 10.01 11.13
N ASN A 84 6.86 11.20 11.18
CA ASN A 84 7.12 12.16 12.25
C ASN A 84 6.01 12.10 13.30
N ALA A 85 6.37 11.65 14.51
CA ALA A 85 5.41 11.46 15.58
C ALA A 85 4.67 12.75 15.97
N SER A 86 5.33 13.91 15.91
CA SER A 86 4.72 15.20 16.22
C SER A 86 3.66 15.59 15.18
N ILE A 87 3.94 15.38 13.91
CA ILE A 87 3.00 15.69 12.82
C ILE A 87 1.79 14.77 12.89
N ILE A 88 2.01 13.47 13.07
CA ILE A 88 0.93 12.47 13.17
C ILE A 88 0.06 12.76 14.40
N ALA A 89 0.66 13.01 15.55
CA ALA A 89 -0.04 13.32 16.79
C ALA A 89 -0.92 14.58 16.64
N LYS A 90 -0.41 15.61 15.99
CA LYS A 90 -1.16 16.84 15.72
C LYS A 90 -2.34 16.58 14.76
N GLN A 91 -2.13 15.81 13.71
CA GLN A 91 -3.17 15.49 12.73
C GLN A 91 -4.34 14.72 13.34
N TYR A 92 -4.05 13.79 14.24
CA TYR A 92 -5.06 12.92 14.88
C TYR A 92 -5.45 13.36 16.30
N ASN A 93 -5.00 14.53 16.71
CA ASN A 93 -5.31 15.11 18.04
C ASN A 93 -5.04 14.16 19.19
N CYS A 94 -3.82 13.68 19.28
CA CYS A 94 -3.35 12.80 20.35
C CYS A 94 -1.92 13.15 20.79
N ASP A 95 -1.45 12.51 21.86
CA ASP A 95 -0.12 12.76 22.39
C ASP A 95 0.98 12.15 21.51
N LYS A 96 2.04 12.91 21.30
CA LYS A 96 3.24 12.47 20.60
C LYS A 96 3.85 11.20 21.20
N SER A 97 3.82 11.07 22.52
CA SER A 97 4.37 9.89 23.22
C SER A 97 3.67 8.60 22.82
N HIS A 98 2.34 8.63 22.64
CA HIS A 98 1.57 7.48 22.18
C HIS A 98 1.91 7.10 20.75
N ILE A 99 2.08 8.10 19.88
CA ILE A 99 2.48 7.87 18.48
C ILE A 99 3.91 7.31 18.41
N SER A 100 4.84 7.84 19.18
CA SER A 100 6.22 7.32 19.22
C SER A 100 6.27 5.86 19.66
N LYS A 101 5.50 5.49 20.68
CA LYS A 101 5.37 4.10 21.13
C LYS A 101 4.74 3.20 20.08
N ALA A 102 3.72 3.71 19.38
CA ALA A 102 3.06 2.98 18.28
C ALA A 102 4.01 2.71 17.10
N ILE A 103 4.81 3.69 16.70
CA ILE A 103 5.84 3.52 15.66
C ILE A 103 6.85 2.46 16.09
N LYS A 104 7.35 2.53 17.33
CA LYS A 104 8.26 1.52 17.87
C LYS A 104 7.64 0.13 17.85
N ARG A 105 6.36 0.02 18.23
CA ARG A 105 5.63 -1.25 18.20
C ARG A 105 5.50 -1.83 16.79
N LEU A 106 5.22 -1.00 15.79
CA LEU A 106 5.17 -1.42 14.39
C LEU A 106 6.53 -1.92 13.87
N VAL A 107 7.63 -1.36 14.36
CA VAL A 107 8.98 -1.88 14.09
C VAL A 107 9.18 -3.26 14.72
N GLU A 108 8.76 -3.46 15.96
CA GLU A 108 8.84 -4.75 16.67
C GLU A 108 7.99 -5.83 15.98
N LEU A 109 6.88 -5.45 15.35
CA LEU A 109 5.99 -6.33 14.60
C LEU A 109 6.43 -6.57 13.13
N ASP A 110 7.55 -6.02 12.71
CA ASP A 110 8.04 -6.06 11.33
C ASP A 110 7.07 -5.50 10.26
N VAL A 111 6.11 -4.69 10.66
CA VAL A 111 5.23 -3.98 9.74
C VAL A 111 5.97 -2.85 9.03
N ILE A 112 6.85 -2.18 9.77
CA ILE A 112 7.78 -1.18 9.24
C ILE A 112 9.19 -1.50 9.73
N GLY A 113 10.19 -1.03 9.00
CA GLY A 113 11.60 -1.12 9.37
C GLY A 113 12.25 0.25 9.35
N ARG A 114 13.22 0.47 10.23
CA ARG A 114 14.07 1.65 10.12
C ARG A 114 14.95 1.49 8.90
N LEU A 115 15.11 2.54 8.13
CA LEU A 115 16.13 2.56 7.10
C LEU A 115 17.48 2.41 7.78
N CYS A 116 18.14 1.28 7.48
CA CYS A 116 19.40 0.92 8.09
C CYS A 116 20.43 2.02 7.95
N ASP A 117 21.31 2.12 8.96
CA ASP A 117 22.53 2.91 9.02
C ASP A 117 23.53 2.66 7.84
N LYS A 118 23.18 1.79 6.92
CA LYS A 118 23.95 1.47 5.70
C LYS A 118 23.79 2.49 4.57
N ILE A 119 22.82 3.40 4.66
CA ILE A 119 22.66 4.48 3.68
C ILE A 119 23.35 5.71 4.24
N PRO A 120 24.26 6.37 3.49
CA PRO A 120 24.92 7.58 3.94
C PRO A 120 23.91 8.60 4.46
N ASN A 121 24.18 9.16 5.62
CA ASN A 121 23.27 9.98 6.45
C ASN A 121 22.63 11.21 5.77
N ASN A 122 22.93 11.50 4.51
CA ASN A 122 22.58 12.78 3.88
C ASN A 122 21.55 12.65 2.75
N ILE A 123 21.09 11.45 2.41
CA ILE A 123 20.25 11.23 1.22
C ILE A 123 18.75 11.18 1.56
N LEU A 124 18.38 10.75 2.76
CA LEU A 124 16.99 10.61 3.16
C LEU A 124 16.66 11.46 4.40
N PRO A 125 15.42 11.98 4.49
CA PRO A 125 14.96 12.70 5.66
C PRO A 125 15.06 11.84 6.93
N LYS A 126 15.29 12.48 8.08
CA LYS A 126 15.17 11.83 9.38
C LYS A 126 13.79 11.20 9.52
N ASN A 127 13.72 10.12 10.29
CA ASN A 127 12.47 9.35 10.53
C ASN A 127 11.89 8.69 9.28
N THR A 128 12.71 8.33 8.32
CA THR A 128 12.27 7.53 7.18
C THR A 128 12.23 6.05 7.56
N TYR A 129 11.11 5.41 7.27
CA TYR A 129 10.86 3.99 7.52
C TYR A 129 10.55 3.27 6.22
N VAL A 130 10.98 2.02 6.15
CA VAL A 130 10.58 1.09 5.08
C VAL A 130 9.28 0.43 5.48
N ILE A 131 8.32 0.44 4.58
CA ILE A 131 7.05 -0.26 4.77
C ILE A 131 7.19 -1.70 4.26
N ASN A 132 6.84 -2.67 5.08
CA ASN A 132 6.88 -4.06 4.68
C ASN A 132 5.80 -4.34 3.64
N HIS A 133 6.19 -4.61 2.40
CA HIS A 133 5.28 -4.84 1.29
C HIS A 133 4.44 -6.12 1.44
N ASN A 134 4.79 -7.03 2.37
CA ASN A 134 3.95 -8.17 2.70
C ASN A 134 2.66 -7.77 3.43
N TYR A 135 2.64 -6.59 4.06
CA TYR A 135 1.47 -6.07 4.78
C TYR A 135 0.77 -4.94 4.03
N LEU A 136 1.53 -4.03 3.45
CA LEU A 136 1.02 -2.81 2.80
C LEU A 136 1.79 -2.52 1.53
N TYR A 137 1.08 -2.27 0.45
CA TYR A 137 1.69 -1.84 -0.80
C TYR A 137 0.75 -0.98 -1.63
N ARG A 138 1.28 0.06 -2.25
CA ARG A 138 0.59 0.89 -3.22
C ARG A 138 1.37 0.94 -4.51
N GLY A 139 0.81 0.36 -5.57
CA GLY A 139 1.46 0.36 -6.87
C GLY A 139 1.20 -0.87 -7.71
N SER A 140 2.01 -1.05 -8.74
CA SER A 140 1.91 -2.18 -9.66
C SER A 140 2.48 -3.45 -9.05
N ILE A 141 1.64 -4.48 -8.89
CA ILE A 141 2.07 -5.81 -8.42
C ILE A 141 3.09 -6.44 -9.37
N ARG A 142 2.95 -6.20 -10.66
CA ARG A 142 3.90 -6.70 -11.66
C ARG A 142 5.30 -6.11 -11.45
N LYS A 143 5.38 -4.81 -11.20
CA LYS A 143 6.64 -4.14 -10.88
C LYS A 143 7.23 -4.65 -9.58
N LEU A 144 6.43 -4.78 -8.53
CA LEU A 144 6.86 -5.29 -7.24
C LEU A 144 7.46 -6.70 -7.36
N ARG A 145 6.81 -7.60 -8.08
CA ARG A 145 7.34 -8.96 -8.31
C ARG A 145 8.68 -8.94 -9.03
N LYS A 146 8.83 -8.09 -10.03
CA LYS A 146 10.09 -7.92 -10.76
C LYS A 146 11.21 -7.44 -9.84
N ASP A 147 10.95 -6.40 -9.05
CA ASP A 147 11.93 -5.84 -8.13
C ASP A 147 12.39 -6.85 -7.06
N ILE A 148 11.45 -7.66 -6.52
CA ILE A 148 11.78 -8.74 -5.57
C ILE A 148 12.67 -9.82 -6.21
N LEU A 149 12.38 -10.23 -7.45
CA LEU A 149 13.18 -11.23 -8.15
C LEU A 149 14.59 -10.72 -8.43
N GLU A 150 14.74 -9.48 -8.85
CA GLU A 150 16.04 -8.84 -9.09
C GLU A 150 16.86 -8.74 -7.79
N GLN A 151 16.22 -8.39 -6.68
CA GLN A 151 16.88 -8.34 -5.38
C GLN A 151 17.42 -9.72 -4.96
N ARG A 152 16.59 -10.77 -5.08
CA ARG A 152 17.00 -12.15 -4.75
C ARG A 152 18.17 -12.63 -5.60
N GLN A 153 18.20 -12.27 -6.88
CA GLN A 153 19.32 -12.59 -7.76
C GLN A 153 20.62 -11.95 -7.29
N ARG A 154 20.58 -10.64 -6.97
CA ARG A 154 21.76 -9.90 -6.44
C ARG A 154 22.27 -10.49 -5.13
N GLU A 155 21.37 -10.89 -4.23
CA GLU A 155 21.73 -11.51 -2.96
C GLU A 155 22.39 -12.89 -3.14
N ASN A 156 21.99 -13.65 -4.15
CA ASN A 156 22.59 -14.93 -4.48
C ASN A 156 23.98 -14.75 -5.13
N GLU A 157 24.12 -13.80 -6.04
CA GLU A 157 25.42 -13.47 -6.68
C GLU A 157 26.44 -12.92 -5.70
N SER A 158 26.01 -12.25 -4.64
CA SER A 158 26.90 -11.74 -3.60
C SER A 158 27.39 -12.78 -2.58
N LYS A 159 26.83 -13.98 -2.61
CA LYS A 159 27.21 -15.11 -1.74
C LYS A 159 28.22 -16.07 -2.38
N ASP A 160 28.40 -15.95 -3.67
CA ASP A 160 29.42 -16.70 -4.45
C ASP A 160 30.72 -15.85 -4.56
#